data_3a9c7d8b9cd0192c6318760edea34e3d
#
_entry.id   3a9c7d8b9cd0192c6318760edea34e3d
#
_cell.length_a   1.000
_cell.length_b   1.000
_cell.length_c   1.000
_cell.angle_alpha   90.00
_cell.angle_beta   90.00
_cell.angle_gamma   90.00
#
_symmetry.space_group_name_H-M   'P 1'
#
loop_
_entity.id
_entity.type
_entity.pdbx_description
1 polymer ?
#
loop_
_entity_poly.entity_id
_entity_poly.type
_entity_poly.pdbx_seq_one_letter_code
_entity_poly.pdbx_strand_id
1 'polypeptide(L)'
;MNNIKSCDGLIITSPVYALNVTALMKNFIDHSAYFYHRPYFFNKKALILVTTAGSGHKRVANYLSETLRNWGFNKTYKIHMPVHARILKEKDKDKINKISSEWFKDIQSDKIHNPSFKAVFYYNLWKKMSTSSNPLPKDYEYWTINKYDKYYFAPNVPLNPLKKVFGMLISGFFGKIFK
;
A
#
# COMPACT_ATOMS: atom_id res chain seq x y z
N MET A 1 13.89 -5.21 -7.22
CA MET A 1 12.60 -5.73 -6.67
C MET A 1 12.78 -6.86 -5.68
N ASN A 2 13.70 -7.77 -5.86
CA ASN A 2 13.93 -8.87 -4.90
C ASN A 2 14.23 -8.36 -3.48
N ASN A 3 15.01 -7.31 -3.33
CA ASN A 3 15.33 -6.71 -2.03
C ASN A 3 14.08 -6.22 -1.27
N ILE A 4 13.06 -5.67 -1.96
CA ILE A 4 11.81 -5.26 -1.29
C ILE A 4 10.98 -6.48 -0.85
N LYS A 5 11.06 -7.58 -1.59
CA LYS A 5 10.35 -8.81 -1.24
C LYS A 5 10.98 -9.51 -0.02
N SER A 6 12.27 -9.39 0.17
CA SER A 6 13.01 -10.03 1.28
C SER A 6 13.13 -9.17 2.54
N CYS A 7 12.89 -7.85 2.49
CA CYS A 7 12.99 -6.98 3.66
C CYS A 7 11.79 -7.12 4.61
N ASP A 8 11.97 -6.80 5.89
CA ASP A 8 10.89 -6.84 6.90
C ASP A 8 9.95 -5.63 6.79
N GLY A 9 10.46 -4.50 6.32
CA GLY A 9 9.72 -3.27 6.10
C GLY A 9 10.35 -2.38 5.04
N LEU A 10 9.60 -1.41 4.56
CA LEU A 10 10.04 -0.47 3.54
C LEU A 10 10.05 0.96 4.09
N ILE A 11 11.15 1.68 3.91
CA ILE A 11 11.19 3.14 4.05
C ILE A 11 11.22 3.74 2.64
N ILE A 12 10.23 4.59 2.33
CA ILE A 12 10.18 5.29 1.05
C ILE A 12 10.18 6.80 1.29
N THR A 13 11.04 7.51 0.58
CA THR A 13 11.22 8.96 0.76
C THR A 13 11.10 9.71 -0.54
N SER A 14 10.47 10.87 -0.50
CA SER A 14 10.42 11.81 -1.63
C SER A 14 10.31 13.25 -1.15
N PRO A 15 11.14 14.17 -1.64
CA PRO A 15 10.79 15.58 -1.54
C PRO A 15 9.58 15.88 -2.43
N VAL A 16 8.93 17.02 -2.18
CA VAL A 16 7.84 17.51 -3.04
C VAL A 16 8.42 18.37 -4.15
N TYR A 17 8.21 17.96 -5.39
CA TYR A 17 8.52 18.75 -6.58
C TYR A 17 7.25 18.94 -7.42
N ALA A 18 6.94 20.19 -7.75
CA ALA A 18 5.72 20.54 -8.47
C ALA A 18 4.44 19.91 -7.87
N LEU A 19 4.31 19.95 -6.55
CA LEU A 19 3.21 19.37 -5.77
C LEU A 19 3.06 17.84 -5.89
N ASN A 20 4.07 17.14 -6.39
CA ASN A 20 4.08 15.70 -6.60
C ASN A 20 5.39 15.05 -6.10
N VAL A 21 5.51 13.73 -6.26
CA VAL A 21 6.76 12.99 -6.07
C VAL A 21 7.78 13.40 -7.13
N THR A 22 9.07 13.12 -6.87
CA THR A 22 10.13 13.33 -7.87
C THR A 22 9.94 12.44 -9.10
N ALA A 23 10.53 12.83 -10.25
CA ALA A 23 10.52 12.02 -11.46
C ALA A 23 11.09 10.61 -11.24
N LEU A 24 12.19 10.47 -10.47
CA LEU A 24 12.77 9.18 -10.13
C LEU A 24 11.82 8.30 -9.29
N MET A 25 11.12 8.90 -8.33
CA MET A 25 10.13 8.19 -7.54
C MET A 25 8.93 7.77 -8.40
N LYS A 26 8.47 8.64 -9.29
CA LYS A 26 7.39 8.31 -10.22
C LYS A 26 7.79 7.18 -11.16
N ASN A 27 8.99 7.23 -11.72
CA ASN A 27 9.54 6.17 -12.57
C ASN A 27 9.60 4.82 -11.83
N PHE A 28 10.07 4.81 -10.58
CA PHE A 28 10.05 3.61 -9.73
C PHE A 28 8.63 3.05 -9.54
N ILE A 29 7.65 3.92 -9.27
CA ILE A 29 6.25 3.52 -9.10
C ILE A 29 5.68 2.95 -10.39
N ASP A 30 5.96 3.58 -11.53
CA ASP A 30 5.43 3.16 -12.84
C ASP A 30 6.01 1.80 -13.27
N HIS A 31 7.30 1.57 -13.08
CA HIS A 31 7.91 0.26 -13.30
C HIS A 31 7.40 -0.82 -12.35
N SER A 32 6.83 -0.43 -11.23
CA SER A 32 6.26 -1.33 -10.21
C SER A 32 4.73 -1.42 -10.29
N ALA A 33 4.10 -0.86 -11.34
CA ALA A 33 2.65 -0.77 -11.47
C ALA A 33 1.96 -2.14 -11.48
N TYR A 34 2.65 -3.20 -11.90
CA TYR A 34 2.11 -4.56 -11.86
C TYR A 34 1.71 -5.03 -10.45
N PHE A 35 2.25 -4.43 -9.37
CA PHE A 35 1.80 -4.73 -8.01
C PHE A 35 0.37 -4.24 -7.69
N TYR A 36 -0.20 -3.35 -8.50
CA TYR A 36 -1.62 -3.04 -8.39
C TYR A 36 -2.48 -4.26 -8.73
N HIS A 37 -2.10 -5.00 -9.77
CA HIS A 37 -2.80 -6.19 -10.22
C HIS A 37 -2.44 -7.43 -9.39
N ARG A 38 -1.21 -7.48 -8.86
CA ARG A 38 -0.61 -8.61 -8.14
C ARG A 38 -0.03 -8.14 -6.80
N PRO A 39 -0.88 -7.71 -5.83
CA PRO A 39 -0.42 -7.19 -4.56
C PRO A 39 0.32 -8.27 -3.75
N TYR A 40 1.47 -7.93 -3.19
CA TYR A 40 2.40 -8.93 -2.64
C TYR A 40 2.71 -8.75 -1.14
N PHE A 41 2.64 -7.52 -0.59
CA PHE A 41 3.28 -7.16 0.68
C PHE A 41 2.34 -7.21 1.88
N PHE A 42 1.43 -8.19 1.94
CA PHE A 42 0.32 -8.26 2.92
C PHE A 42 0.76 -8.37 4.39
N ASN A 43 1.97 -8.82 4.66
CA ASN A 43 2.56 -8.90 5.99
C ASN A 43 3.55 -7.77 6.30
N LYS A 44 3.83 -6.87 5.34
CA LYS A 44 4.86 -5.82 5.48
C LYS A 44 4.26 -4.47 5.82
N LYS A 45 5.08 -3.66 6.50
CA LYS A 45 4.74 -2.28 6.89
C LYS A 45 5.68 -1.32 6.19
N ALA A 46 5.18 -0.12 5.88
CA ALA A 46 6.00 0.90 5.25
C ALA A 46 5.99 2.22 6.02
N LEU A 47 7.15 2.87 6.07
CA LEU A 47 7.32 4.24 6.55
C LEU A 47 7.54 5.16 5.34
N ILE A 48 6.73 6.20 5.28
CA ILE A 48 6.76 7.20 4.21
C ILE A 48 7.31 8.49 4.82
N LEU A 49 8.38 9.02 4.22
CA LEU A 49 8.95 10.29 4.62
C LEU A 49 8.86 11.29 3.46
N VAL A 50 8.16 12.41 3.70
CA VAL A 50 7.99 13.46 2.68
C VAL A 50 8.35 14.81 3.26
N THR A 51 9.26 15.52 2.60
CA THR A 51 9.67 16.88 2.95
C THR A 51 9.36 17.86 1.84
N THR A 52 9.21 19.13 2.19
CA THR A 52 9.01 20.25 1.27
C THR A 52 9.55 21.54 1.87
N ALA A 53 9.94 22.48 1.03
CA ALA A 53 10.19 23.86 1.48
C ALA A 53 8.89 24.67 1.61
N GLY A 54 7.81 24.27 0.92
CA GLY A 54 6.53 24.99 0.90
C GLY A 54 5.34 24.09 1.24
N SER A 55 4.61 23.66 0.23
CA SER A 55 3.34 22.93 0.36
C SER A 55 3.36 21.57 -0.33
N GLY A 56 2.23 20.84 -0.28
CA GLY A 56 2.05 19.57 -1.00
C GLY A 56 2.49 18.31 -0.25
N HIS A 57 3.22 18.40 0.88
CA HIS A 57 3.74 17.24 1.63
C HIS A 57 2.65 16.24 2.05
N LYS A 58 1.49 16.72 2.48
CA LYS A 58 0.35 15.85 2.86
C LYS A 58 -0.21 15.09 1.66
N ARG A 59 -0.34 15.78 0.51
CA ARG A 59 -0.81 15.18 -0.74
C ARG A 59 0.12 14.07 -1.21
N VAL A 60 1.43 14.35 -1.26
CA VAL A 60 2.45 13.39 -1.69
C VAL A 60 2.53 12.19 -0.74
N ALA A 61 2.49 12.41 0.58
CA ALA A 61 2.48 11.33 1.56
C ALA A 61 1.23 10.44 1.43
N ASN A 62 0.07 11.02 1.12
CA ASN A 62 -1.15 10.25 0.88
C ASN A 62 -1.08 9.46 -0.42
N TYR A 63 -0.54 10.04 -1.50
CA TYR A 63 -0.32 9.35 -2.77
C TYR A 63 0.58 8.12 -2.59
N LEU A 64 1.74 8.27 -1.94
CA LEU A 64 2.64 7.16 -1.64
C LEU A 64 1.97 6.10 -0.75
N SER A 65 1.22 6.54 0.27
CA SER A 65 0.48 5.63 1.15
C SER A 65 -0.57 4.81 0.39
N GLU A 66 -1.28 5.43 -0.53
CA GLU A 66 -2.28 4.75 -1.36
C GLU A 66 -1.62 3.76 -2.33
N THR A 67 -0.54 4.16 -2.99
CA THR A 67 0.28 3.31 -3.85
C THR A 67 0.74 2.04 -3.12
N LEU A 68 1.38 2.21 -1.96
CA LEU A 68 1.89 1.07 -1.19
C LEU A 68 0.79 0.16 -0.65
N ARG A 69 -0.37 0.71 -0.26
CA ARG A 69 -1.52 -0.10 0.13
C ARG A 69 -2.08 -0.93 -1.03
N ASN A 70 -2.11 -0.38 -2.23
CA ASN A 70 -2.52 -1.12 -3.41
C ASN A 70 -1.51 -2.21 -3.79
N TRP A 71 -0.22 -2.04 -3.47
CA TRP A 71 0.79 -3.08 -3.60
C TRP A 71 0.68 -4.17 -2.52
N GLY A 72 -0.22 -3.99 -1.56
CA GLY A 72 -0.51 -4.96 -0.50
C GLY A 72 0.06 -4.61 0.87
N PHE A 73 0.86 -3.54 1.03
CA PHE A 73 1.41 -3.20 2.34
C PHE A 73 0.32 -3.11 3.39
N ASN A 74 0.48 -3.90 4.45
CA ASN A 74 -0.52 -4.09 5.50
C ASN A 74 -0.82 -2.78 6.25
N LYS A 75 0.24 -2.01 6.54
CA LYS A 75 0.12 -0.70 7.17
C LYS A 75 1.17 0.28 6.66
N THR A 76 0.80 1.54 6.57
CA THR A 76 1.69 2.64 6.20
C THR A 76 1.71 3.69 7.30
N TYR A 77 2.92 4.12 7.67
CA TYR A 77 3.19 5.21 8.59
C TYR A 77 3.65 6.42 7.79
N LYS A 78 3.28 7.63 8.20
CA LYS A 78 3.57 8.85 7.42
C LYS A 78 4.24 9.91 8.28
N ILE A 79 5.45 10.27 7.91
CA ILE A 79 6.16 11.45 8.39
C ILE A 79 6.18 12.43 7.21
N HIS A 80 5.50 13.55 7.35
CA HIS A 80 5.48 14.56 6.31
C HIS A 80 5.46 15.95 6.94
N MET A 81 6.32 16.85 6.45
CA MET A 81 6.45 18.18 7.03
C MET A 81 7.13 19.17 6.08
N PRO A 82 6.84 20.47 6.23
CA PRO A 82 7.68 21.50 5.65
C PRO A 82 8.99 21.61 6.46
N VAL A 83 10.12 21.73 5.79
CA VAL A 83 11.44 21.96 6.40
C VAL A 83 11.96 23.29 5.89
N HIS A 84 11.67 24.36 6.62
CA HIS A 84 12.15 25.70 6.30
C HIS A 84 13.59 25.86 6.79
N ALA A 85 14.43 26.52 5.99
CA ALA A 85 15.82 26.81 6.31
C ALA A 85 16.65 25.60 6.78
N ARG A 86 16.25 24.38 6.43
CA ARG A 86 16.90 23.11 6.81
C ARG A 86 16.99 22.86 8.33
N ILE A 87 16.21 23.54 9.12
CA ILE A 87 16.18 23.41 10.59
C ILE A 87 14.92 22.66 11.01
N LEU A 88 15.10 21.54 11.72
CA LEU A 88 14.02 20.81 12.36
C LEU A 88 13.77 21.39 13.75
N LYS A 89 12.53 21.75 14.04
CA LYS A 89 12.09 22.14 15.39
C LYS A 89 12.00 20.91 16.29
N GLU A 90 12.12 21.07 17.60
CA GLU A 90 12.02 19.94 18.54
C GLU A 90 10.73 19.14 18.37
N LYS A 91 9.59 19.80 18.23
CA LYS A 91 8.31 19.14 17.93
C LYS A 91 8.32 18.24 16.67
N ASP A 92 9.14 18.57 15.68
CA ASP A 92 9.27 17.78 14.46
C ASP A 92 10.14 16.55 14.71
N LYS A 93 11.18 16.69 15.53
CA LYS A 93 12.02 15.57 16.00
C LYS A 93 11.21 14.59 16.85
N ASP A 94 10.40 15.09 17.78
CA ASP A 94 9.51 14.27 18.61
C ASP A 94 8.51 13.48 17.76
N LYS A 95 7.92 14.14 16.74
CA LYS A 95 7.02 13.48 15.80
C LYS A 95 7.73 12.41 14.99
N ILE A 96 8.95 12.66 14.51
CA ILE A 96 9.77 11.69 13.78
C ILE A 96 10.04 10.48 14.68
N ASN A 97 10.56 10.73 15.89
CA ASN A 97 10.90 9.68 16.84
C ASN A 97 9.69 8.82 17.20
N LYS A 98 8.55 9.46 17.50
CA LYS A 98 7.31 8.75 17.83
C LYS A 98 6.86 7.83 16.69
N ILE A 99 6.71 8.35 15.48
CA ILE A 99 6.18 7.58 14.34
C ILE A 99 7.17 6.49 13.93
N SER A 100 8.46 6.77 13.92
CA SER A 100 9.50 5.78 13.59
C SER A 100 9.53 4.65 14.62
N SER A 101 9.40 4.96 15.91
CA SER A 101 9.31 3.97 16.97
C SER A 101 8.05 3.11 16.88
N GLU A 102 6.90 3.72 16.57
CA GLU A 102 5.64 2.99 16.32
C GLU A 102 5.77 2.02 15.13
N TRP A 103 6.35 2.48 14.03
CA TRP A 103 6.61 1.65 12.85
C TRP A 103 7.56 0.49 13.15
N PHE A 104 8.66 0.75 13.84
CA PHE A 104 9.64 -0.27 14.21
C PHE A 104 9.06 -1.33 15.15
N LYS A 105 8.33 -0.91 16.20
CA LYS A 105 7.63 -1.82 17.12
C LYS A 105 6.59 -2.67 16.38
N ASP A 106 5.89 -2.10 15.40
CA ASP A 106 4.88 -2.83 14.62
C ASP A 106 5.52 -3.91 13.72
N ILE A 107 6.72 -3.65 13.17
CA ILE A 107 7.48 -4.67 12.45
C ILE A 107 7.90 -5.80 13.40
N GLN A 108 8.48 -5.47 14.54
CA GLN A 108 8.95 -6.46 15.52
C GLN A 108 7.82 -7.31 16.12
N SER A 109 6.61 -6.78 16.19
CA SER A 109 5.46 -7.48 16.78
C SER A 109 4.81 -8.53 15.85
N ASP A 110 5.24 -8.61 14.59
CA ASP A 110 4.62 -9.42 13.53
C ASP A 110 3.10 -9.24 13.37
N LYS A 111 2.53 -8.21 14.01
CA LYS A 111 1.10 -7.93 13.99
C LYS A 111 0.62 -7.66 12.57
N ILE A 112 -0.43 -8.36 12.16
CA ILE A 112 -1.11 -8.11 10.90
C ILE A 112 -2.42 -7.37 11.19
N HIS A 113 -2.55 -6.16 10.62
CA HIS A 113 -3.71 -5.30 10.82
C HIS A 113 -4.85 -5.64 9.85
N ASN A 114 -6.08 -5.43 10.31
CA ASN A 114 -7.26 -5.51 9.46
C ASN A 114 -7.17 -4.51 8.29
N PRO A 115 -7.47 -4.92 7.05
CA PRO A 115 -7.42 -4.04 5.89
C PRO A 115 -8.52 -2.97 5.97
N SER A 116 -8.37 -1.85 5.27
CA SER A 116 -9.44 -0.88 5.09
C SER A 116 -10.52 -1.40 4.13
N PHE A 117 -11.72 -0.84 4.15
CA PHE A 117 -12.75 -1.13 3.14
C PHE A 117 -12.25 -0.86 1.72
N LYS A 118 -11.49 0.22 1.53
CA LYS A 118 -10.87 0.55 0.23
C LYS A 118 -9.90 -0.54 -0.24
N ALA A 119 -9.11 -1.13 0.66
CA ALA A 119 -8.22 -2.23 0.32
C ALA A 119 -9.00 -3.50 -0.08
N VAL A 120 -10.08 -3.83 0.65
CA VAL A 120 -10.96 -4.95 0.30
C VAL A 120 -11.63 -4.72 -1.07
N PHE A 121 -12.06 -3.49 -1.35
CA PHE A 121 -12.64 -3.12 -2.65
C PHE A 121 -11.66 -3.38 -3.79
N TYR A 122 -10.46 -2.80 -3.74
CA TYR A 122 -9.45 -2.97 -4.80
C TYR A 122 -8.97 -4.42 -4.94
N TYR A 123 -8.82 -5.14 -3.84
CA TYR A 123 -8.48 -6.56 -3.90
C TYR A 123 -9.51 -7.35 -4.73
N ASN A 124 -10.81 -7.14 -4.48
CA ASN A 124 -11.85 -7.84 -5.22
C ASN A 124 -12.01 -7.34 -6.65
N LEU A 125 -11.75 -6.07 -6.92
CA LEU A 125 -11.70 -5.51 -8.28
C LEU A 125 -10.61 -6.20 -9.11
N TRP A 126 -9.36 -6.16 -8.66
CA TRP A 126 -8.24 -6.76 -9.37
C TRP A 126 -8.37 -8.28 -9.50
N LYS A 127 -8.83 -8.95 -8.45
CA LYS A 127 -9.14 -10.37 -8.50
C LYS A 127 -10.11 -10.69 -9.63
N LYS A 128 -11.23 -9.99 -9.72
CA LYS A 128 -12.25 -10.28 -10.72
C LYS A 128 -11.81 -9.92 -12.14
N MET A 129 -11.10 -8.82 -12.32
CA MET A 129 -10.48 -8.49 -13.62
C MET A 129 -9.48 -9.57 -14.06
N SER A 130 -8.68 -10.07 -13.13
CA SER A 130 -7.63 -11.08 -13.40
C SER A 130 -8.18 -12.51 -13.54
N THR A 131 -9.44 -12.76 -13.22
CA THR A 131 -10.11 -14.07 -13.34
C THR A 131 -11.34 -14.00 -14.27
N SER A 132 -11.43 -12.98 -15.12
CA SER A 132 -12.47 -12.82 -16.14
C SER A 132 -12.27 -13.77 -17.34
N SER A 133 -13.14 -13.66 -18.34
CA SER A 133 -13.06 -14.48 -19.54
C SER A 133 -11.81 -14.27 -20.42
N ASN A 134 -11.16 -13.11 -20.31
CA ASN A 134 -9.92 -12.79 -21.06
C ASN A 134 -8.88 -12.07 -20.20
N PRO A 135 -8.29 -12.75 -19.21
CA PRO A 135 -7.35 -12.13 -18.29
C PRO A 135 -5.95 -12.04 -18.89
N LEU A 136 -5.12 -11.13 -18.37
CA LEU A 136 -3.68 -11.18 -18.62
C LEU A 136 -3.10 -12.46 -18.00
N PRO A 137 -2.35 -13.29 -18.76
CA PRO A 137 -1.90 -14.60 -18.28
C PRO A 137 -1.16 -14.59 -16.95
N LYS A 138 -0.23 -13.62 -16.75
CA LYS A 138 0.53 -13.48 -15.50
C LYS A 138 -0.32 -13.05 -14.31
N ASP A 139 -1.39 -12.30 -14.53
CA ASP A 139 -2.30 -11.89 -13.46
C ASP A 139 -3.19 -13.07 -13.05
N TYR A 140 -3.74 -13.80 -14.02
CA TYR A 140 -4.49 -15.03 -13.78
C TYR A 140 -3.67 -16.06 -12.99
N GLU A 141 -2.45 -16.35 -13.45
CA GLU A 141 -1.51 -17.24 -12.77
C GLU A 141 -1.27 -16.83 -11.31
N TYR A 142 -1.00 -15.54 -11.07
CA TYR A 142 -0.78 -15.03 -9.72
C TYR A 142 -1.99 -15.30 -8.79
N TRP A 143 -3.21 -15.01 -9.25
CA TRP A 143 -4.40 -15.16 -8.43
C TRP A 143 -4.78 -16.62 -8.17
N THR A 144 -4.58 -17.51 -9.16
CA THR A 144 -4.97 -18.92 -9.08
C THR A 144 -3.94 -19.79 -8.36
N ILE A 145 -2.62 -19.62 -8.62
CA ILE A 145 -1.56 -20.38 -7.95
C ILE A 145 -1.55 -20.10 -6.45
N ASN A 146 -1.68 -18.83 -6.06
CA ASN A 146 -1.74 -18.45 -4.64
C ASN A 146 -3.11 -18.73 -4.01
N LYS A 147 -4.09 -19.21 -4.77
CA LYS A 147 -5.48 -19.43 -4.33
C LYS A 147 -6.15 -18.17 -3.77
N TYR A 148 -5.67 -16.99 -4.15
CA TYR A 148 -6.21 -15.70 -3.69
C TYR A 148 -7.57 -15.40 -4.28
N ASP A 149 -7.91 -16.00 -5.44
CA ASP A 149 -9.22 -15.96 -6.10
C ASP A 149 -10.36 -16.47 -5.20
N LYS A 150 -10.07 -17.40 -4.27
CA LYS A 150 -11.04 -18.01 -3.35
C LYS A 150 -11.41 -17.14 -2.15
N TYR A 151 -10.67 -16.06 -1.88
CA TYR A 151 -10.84 -15.24 -0.70
C TYR A 151 -11.32 -13.83 -1.03
N TYR A 152 -11.94 -13.15 -0.07
CA TYR A 152 -12.34 -11.74 -0.19
C TYR A 152 -11.24 -10.76 0.22
N PHE A 153 -10.16 -11.27 0.78
CA PHE A 153 -8.87 -10.61 1.01
C PHE A 153 -7.80 -11.67 1.22
N ALA A 154 -6.50 -11.30 1.20
CA ALA A 154 -5.41 -12.24 1.38
C ALA A 154 -5.62 -13.13 2.62
N PRO A 155 -5.48 -14.46 2.53
CA PRO A 155 -5.92 -15.41 3.57
C PRO A 155 -5.21 -15.24 4.90
N ASN A 156 -3.95 -14.76 4.88
CA ASN A 156 -3.14 -14.54 6.09
C ASN A 156 -3.42 -13.19 6.77
N VAL A 157 -4.38 -12.39 6.26
CA VAL A 157 -4.75 -11.10 6.84
C VAL A 157 -6.09 -11.22 7.55
N PRO A 158 -6.19 -10.84 8.84
CA PRO A 158 -7.44 -10.90 9.57
C PRO A 158 -8.49 -10.02 8.90
N LEU A 159 -9.65 -10.58 8.61
CA LEU A 159 -10.77 -9.88 8.00
C LEU A 159 -11.97 -9.93 8.95
N ASN A 160 -12.39 -8.78 9.49
CA ASN A 160 -13.54 -8.73 10.37
C ASN A 160 -14.85 -9.07 9.61
N PRO A 161 -15.93 -9.52 10.31
CA PRO A 161 -17.15 -9.96 9.68
C PRO A 161 -17.79 -8.94 8.73
N LEU A 162 -17.82 -7.65 9.11
CA LEU A 162 -18.40 -6.60 8.26
C LEU A 162 -17.64 -6.45 6.93
N LYS A 163 -16.30 -6.49 6.98
CA LYS A 163 -15.47 -6.41 5.76
C LYS A 163 -15.54 -7.68 4.92
N LYS A 164 -15.77 -8.83 5.56
CA LYS A 164 -16.02 -10.09 4.84
C LYS A 164 -17.33 -10.01 4.04
N VAL A 165 -18.41 -9.54 4.67
CA VAL A 165 -19.68 -9.32 3.98
C VAL A 165 -19.53 -8.29 2.87
N PHE A 166 -18.86 -7.17 3.12
CA PHE A 166 -18.57 -6.17 2.09
C PHE A 166 -17.79 -6.79 0.92
N GLY A 167 -16.73 -7.57 1.19
CA GLY A 167 -15.94 -8.25 0.16
C GLY A 167 -16.78 -9.23 -0.67
N MET A 168 -17.72 -9.94 -0.05
CA MET A 168 -18.65 -10.84 -0.75
C MET A 168 -19.56 -10.06 -1.71
N LEU A 169 -20.17 -8.97 -1.24
CA LEU A 169 -21.06 -8.12 -2.06
C LEU A 169 -20.32 -7.51 -3.24
N ILE A 170 -19.14 -6.92 -3.02
CA ILE A 170 -18.32 -6.31 -4.06
C ILE A 170 -17.80 -7.38 -5.06
N SER A 171 -17.39 -8.53 -4.57
CA SER A 171 -16.96 -9.64 -5.44
C SER A 171 -18.09 -10.13 -6.35
N GLY A 172 -19.32 -10.22 -5.83
CA GLY A 172 -20.52 -10.55 -6.59
C GLY A 172 -20.86 -9.49 -7.64
N PHE A 173 -20.77 -8.20 -7.27
CA PHE A 173 -20.98 -7.08 -8.18
C PHE A 173 -19.97 -7.09 -9.35
N PHE A 174 -18.68 -7.19 -9.06
CA PHE A 174 -17.65 -7.28 -10.11
C PHE A 174 -17.76 -8.55 -10.94
N GLY A 175 -18.21 -9.66 -10.38
CA GLY A 175 -18.46 -10.89 -11.12
C GLY A 175 -19.57 -10.78 -12.19
N LYS A 176 -20.46 -9.76 -12.08
CA LYS A 176 -21.46 -9.45 -13.10
C LYS A 176 -20.90 -8.52 -14.20
N ILE A 177 -19.91 -7.68 -13.85
CA ILE A 177 -19.29 -6.72 -14.78
C ILE A 177 -18.20 -7.39 -15.64
N PHE A 178 -17.39 -8.23 -15.03
CA PHE A 178 -16.23 -8.89 -15.67
C PHE A 178 -16.54 -10.37 -16.00
N LYS A 179 -17.63 -10.59 -16.70
CA LYS A 179 -17.99 -11.93 -17.21
C LYS A 179 -17.14 -12.32 -18.42
#